data_b3354ffc2fe1d382aa1622b25382a664
#
_entry.id   b3354ffc2fe1d382aa1622b25382a664
#
_cell.length_a   1.000
_cell.length_b   1.000
_cell.length_c   1.000
_cell.angle_alpha   90.00
_cell.angle_beta   90.00
_cell.angle_gamma   90.00
#
_symmetry.space_group_name_H-M   'P 1'
#
loop_
_entity.id
_entity.type
_entity.pdbx_description
1 polymer ?
#
loop_
_entity_poly.entity_id
_entity_poly.type
_entity_poly.pdbx_seq_one_letter_code
_entity_poly.pdbx_strand_id
1 'polypeptide(L)'
;MIGMNIKQLRQEKHIKQETLADAIGVSAQAVSKWETGASEPDIALLPKLAGFFGVSIDELFEVPRAEHMERIQNMIWDERRINPETFDRTARYLEGILKEDPKDAEALTMLAELYNHRAHSDHENASYYAERALDVDPEDGNNAWAAYLEANHAPCGDNWLDNHFSVIRFIRAFVEKHPDDRYAKIILAENLLGDHRLDEAEAAIAQMKKDDAWLTYSAKLAFLKGDREEALKLWEKAAADYPDKWAATDYLGEGYLALGMYEEALDAFEKSFTMQSAPRYTDGLFARAQVHEEIGDFEGAIEDRRRIIDCLKTEYNVTDGECVDENLREIERLKALIAKRK
;
A
#
# COMPACT_ATOMS: atom_id res chain seq x y z
N MET A 1 0.32 -8.80 -25.97
CA MET A 1 -0.12 -9.60 -27.17
C MET A 1 0.54 -9.00 -28.41
N ILE A 2 1.18 -9.82 -29.23
CA ILE A 2 1.99 -9.39 -30.39
C ILE A 2 1.29 -8.38 -31.31
N GLY A 3 -0.03 -8.50 -31.50
CA GLY A 3 -0.79 -7.59 -32.39
C GLY A 3 -0.84 -6.15 -31.89
N MET A 4 -0.89 -5.92 -30.58
CA MET A 4 -0.85 -4.57 -30.00
C MET A 4 0.53 -3.93 -30.20
N ASN A 5 1.59 -4.71 -30.04
CA ASN A 5 2.96 -4.21 -30.26
C ASN A 5 3.20 -3.89 -31.74
N ILE A 6 2.72 -4.74 -32.65
CA ILE A 6 2.75 -4.43 -34.09
C ILE A 6 2.06 -3.10 -34.38
N LYS A 7 0.88 -2.86 -33.77
CA LYS A 7 0.15 -1.60 -33.91
C LYS A 7 0.95 -0.42 -33.38
N GLN A 8 1.54 -0.56 -32.20
CA GLN A 8 2.36 0.48 -31.57
C GLN A 8 3.59 0.81 -32.41
N LEU A 9 4.40 -0.20 -32.78
CA LEU A 9 5.59 -0.04 -33.63
C LEU A 9 5.26 0.60 -34.98
N ARG A 10 4.11 0.24 -35.57
CA ARG A 10 3.63 0.85 -36.79
C ARG A 10 3.27 2.32 -36.61
N GLN A 11 2.59 2.66 -35.49
CA GLN A 11 2.22 4.04 -35.15
C GLN A 11 3.44 4.90 -34.88
N GLU A 12 4.44 4.38 -34.18
CA GLU A 12 5.72 5.06 -33.94
C GLU A 12 6.46 5.39 -35.25
N LYS A 13 6.40 4.50 -36.25
CA LYS A 13 6.92 4.76 -37.59
C LYS A 13 6.00 5.65 -38.46
N HIS A 14 4.83 6.08 -37.94
CA HIS A 14 3.86 6.91 -38.66
C HIS A 14 3.39 6.33 -40.01
N ILE A 15 3.29 5.00 -40.12
CA ILE A 15 2.86 4.31 -41.35
C ILE A 15 1.45 3.74 -41.24
N LYS A 16 0.79 3.53 -42.40
CA LYS A 16 -0.53 2.90 -42.50
C LYS A 16 -0.44 1.37 -42.47
N GLN A 17 -1.58 0.72 -42.16
CA GLN A 17 -1.67 -0.75 -42.20
C GLN A 17 -1.33 -1.33 -43.59
N GLU A 18 -1.74 -0.63 -44.65
CA GLU A 18 -1.43 -1.02 -46.03
C GLU A 18 0.08 -1.05 -46.30
N THR A 19 0.80 -0.02 -45.83
CA THR A 19 2.25 0.10 -45.98
C THR A 19 2.99 -1.05 -45.29
N LEU A 20 2.57 -1.40 -44.07
CA LEU A 20 3.12 -2.55 -43.37
C LEU A 20 2.81 -3.86 -44.11
N ALA A 21 1.56 -4.02 -44.54
CA ALA A 21 1.09 -5.21 -45.24
C ALA A 21 1.88 -5.48 -46.54
N ASP A 22 2.10 -4.45 -47.33
CA ASP A 22 2.89 -4.50 -48.56
C ASP A 22 4.35 -4.90 -48.30
N ALA A 23 4.94 -4.33 -47.25
CA ALA A 23 6.34 -4.56 -46.88
C ALA A 23 6.62 -6.02 -46.46
N ILE A 24 5.66 -6.65 -45.76
CA ILE A 24 5.82 -8.04 -45.28
C ILE A 24 5.14 -9.09 -46.16
N GLY A 25 4.37 -8.66 -47.18
CA GLY A 25 3.76 -9.52 -48.17
C GLY A 25 2.45 -10.17 -47.71
N VAL A 26 1.60 -9.43 -46.99
CA VAL A 26 0.27 -9.87 -46.53
C VAL A 26 -0.82 -8.86 -46.92
N SER A 27 -2.09 -9.15 -46.64
CA SER A 27 -3.16 -8.19 -46.86
C SER A 27 -3.29 -7.19 -45.68
N ALA A 28 -3.75 -5.96 -45.97
CA ALA A 28 -4.05 -5.00 -44.95
C ALA A 28 -5.10 -5.50 -43.93
N GLN A 29 -6.03 -6.36 -44.39
CA GLN A 29 -6.99 -7.03 -43.52
C GLN A 29 -6.33 -7.99 -42.52
N ALA A 30 -5.23 -8.66 -42.88
CA ALA A 30 -4.47 -9.50 -41.97
C ALA A 30 -3.83 -8.66 -40.86
N VAL A 31 -3.16 -7.56 -41.25
CA VAL A 31 -2.57 -6.60 -40.28
C VAL A 31 -3.65 -6.05 -39.33
N SER A 32 -4.80 -5.65 -39.88
CA SER A 32 -5.92 -5.15 -39.05
C SER A 32 -6.44 -6.21 -38.06
N LYS A 33 -6.53 -7.48 -38.47
CA LYS A 33 -6.92 -8.57 -37.56
C LYS A 33 -5.90 -8.83 -36.48
N TRP A 34 -4.60 -8.73 -36.78
CA TRP A 34 -3.55 -8.84 -35.75
C TRP A 34 -3.64 -7.69 -34.72
N GLU A 35 -3.74 -6.46 -35.20
CA GLU A 35 -3.82 -5.27 -34.35
C GLU A 35 -5.08 -5.20 -33.49
N THR A 36 -6.15 -5.91 -33.89
CA THR A 36 -7.39 -6.03 -33.09
C THR A 36 -7.45 -7.30 -32.24
N GLY A 37 -6.41 -8.16 -32.31
CA GLY A 37 -6.40 -9.44 -31.61
C GLY A 37 -7.33 -10.52 -32.20
N ALA A 38 -7.94 -10.29 -33.36
CA ALA A 38 -8.82 -11.26 -34.05
C ALA A 38 -8.05 -12.46 -34.64
N SER A 39 -6.75 -12.30 -34.90
CA SER A 39 -5.82 -13.37 -35.28
C SER A 39 -4.39 -12.95 -34.94
N GLU A 40 -3.47 -13.92 -34.90
CA GLU A 40 -2.04 -13.67 -34.72
C GLU A 40 -1.29 -13.84 -36.07
N PRO A 41 -0.10 -13.18 -36.21
CA PRO A 41 0.78 -13.42 -37.36
C PRO A 41 1.28 -14.86 -37.36
N ASP A 42 1.48 -15.42 -38.55
CA ASP A 42 2.19 -16.69 -38.69
C ASP A 42 3.64 -16.55 -38.17
N ILE A 43 4.13 -17.58 -37.50
CA ILE A 43 5.50 -17.61 -36.94
C ILE A 43 6.53 -17.33 -38.04
N ALA A 44 6.31 -17.76 -39.24
CA ALA A 44 7.19 -17.52 -40.39
C ALA A 44 7.29 -16.04 -40.80
N LEU A 45 6.36 -15.19 -40.38
CA LEU A 45 6.37 -13.75 -40.63
C LEU A 45 7.13 -12.94 -39.54
N LEU A 46 7.37 -13.52 -38.36
CA LEU A 46 8.01 -12.83 -37.24
C LEU A 46 9.40 -12.27 -37.60
N PRO A 47 10.28 -12.99 -38.29
CA PRO A 47 11.57 -12.42 -38.71
C PRO A 47 11.43 -11.24 -39.69
N LYS A 48 10.39 -11.24 -40.56
CA LYS A 48 10.13 -10.12 -41.44
C LYS A 48 9.60 -8.90 -40.72
N LEU A 49 8.68 -9.12 -39.75
CA LEU A 49 8.14 -8.08 -38.91
C LEU A 49 9.26 -7.42 -38.06
N ALA A 50 10.09 -8.25 -37.41
CA ALA A 50 11.22 -7.80 -36.64
C ALA A 50 12.21 -6.98 -37.49
N GLY A 51 12.58 -7.50 -38.65
CA GLY A 51 13.46 -6.77 -39.58
C GLY A 51 12.85 -5.47 -40.12
N PHE A 52 11.55 -5.44 -40.40
CA PHE A 52 10.87 -4.23 -40.85
C PHE A 52 10.82 -3.14 -39.77
N PHE A 53 10.54 -3.53 -38.55
CA PHE A 53 10.51 -2.58 -37.43
C PHE A 53 11.91 -2.23 -36.91
N GLY A 54 12.93 -3.04 -37.15
CA GLY A 54 14.29 -2.88 -36.65
C GLY A 54 14.42 -3.30 -35.19
N VAL A 55 13.63 -4.29 -34.79
CA VAL A 55 13.58 -4.85 -33.43
C VAL A 55 13.93 -6.34 -33.47
N SER A 56 14.19 -6.95 -32.32
CA SER A 56 14.31 -8.41 -32.19
C SER A 56 12.93 -9.09 -32.26
N ILE A 57 12.89 -10.41 -32.47
CA ILE A 57 11.64 -11.16 -32.45
C ILE A 57 11.02 -11.08 -31.04
N ASP A 58 11.84 -11.12 -29.98
CA ASP A 58 11.37 -11.04 -28.60
C ASP A 58 10.69 -9.69 -28.32
N GLU A 59 11.23 -8.59 -28.85
CA GLU A 59 10.63 -7.26 -28.74
C GLU A 59 9.28 -7.14 -29.46
N LEU A 60 8.97 -8.00 -30.43
CA LEU A 60 7.62 -8.08 -31.00
C LEU A 60 6.58 -8.62 -30.01
N PHE A 61 7.01 -9.33 -28.99
CA PHE A 61 6.16 -9.87 -27.92
C PHE A 61 6.22 -9.04 -26.64
N GLU A 62 7.01 -7.97 -26.61
CA GLU A 62 7.08 -7.10 -25.45
C GLU A 62 5.71 -6.48 -25.17
N VAL A 63 5.31 -6.57 -23.93
CA VAL A 63 4.14 -5.90 -23.41
C VAL A 63 4.47 -4.40 -23.33
N PRO A 64 3.61 -3.47 -23.76
CA PRO A 64 3.83 -2.07 -23.57
C PRO A 64 4.21 -1.78 -22.11
N ARG A 65 5.18 -0.89 -21.90
CA ARG A 65 5.68 -0.58 -20.56
C ARG A 65 4.54 -0.34 -19.55
N ALA A 66 3.55 0.49 -19.92
CA ALA A 66 2.42 0.80 -19.04
C ALA A 66 1.65 -0.46 -18.60
N GLU A 67 1.38 -1.38 -19.52
CA GLU A 67 0.72 -2.66 -19.22
C GLU A 67 1.62 -3.57 -18.37
N HIS A 68 2.95 -3.53 -18.59
CA HIS A 68 3.90 -4.30 -17.78
C HIS A 68 3.98 -3.76 -16.36
N MET A 69 4.04 -2.44 -16.20
CA MET A 69 4.04 -1.79 -14.89
C MET A 69 2.74 -2.07 -14.13
N GLU A 70 1.59 -2.00 -14.79
CA GLU A 70 0.29 -2.36 -14.19
C GLU A 70 0.26 -3.83 -13.72
N ARG A 71 0.79 -4.76 -14.54
CA ARG A 71 0.90 -6.19 -14.13
C ARG A 71 1.81 -6.38 -12.92
N ILE A 72 2.93 -5.64 -12.84
CA ILE A 72 3.82 -5.68 -11.69
C ILE A 72 3.10 -5.16 -10.45
N GLN A 73 2.39 -4.04 -10.57
CA GLN A 73 1.61 -3.46 -9.48
C GLN A 73 0.56 -4.44 -8.95
N ASN A 74 -0.23 -5.02 -9.86
CA ASN A 74 -1.25 -6.00 -9.49
C ASN A 74 -0.62 -7.24 -8.83
N MET A 75 0.49 -7.74 -9.36
CA MET A 75 1.22 -8.86 -8.74
C MET A 75 1.65 -8.54 -7.30
N ILE A 76 2.20 -7.35 -7.05
CA ILE A 76 2.64 -6.93 -5.70
C ILE A 76 1.44 -6.86 -4.74
N TRP A 77 0.27 -6.45 -5.21
CA TRP A 77 -0.92 -6.29 -4.38
C TRP A 77 -1.72 -7.59 -4.16
N ASP A 78 -1.75 -8.46 -5.19
CA ASP A 78 -2.63 -9.64 -5.19
C ASP A 78 -1.90 -10.90 -4.68
N GLU A 79 -0.57 -11.02 -4.91
CA GLU A 79 0.16 -12.21 -4.50
C GLU A 79 0.63 -12.12 -3.04
N ARG A 80 0.28 -13.13 -2.22
CA ARG A 80 0.77 -13.25 -0.85
C ARG A 80 2.28 -13.40 -0.78
N ARG A 81 2.85 -14.18 -1.68
CA ARG A 81 4.28 -14.47 -1.76
C ARG A 81 4.71 -14.54 -3.21
N ILE A 82 5.52 -13.60 -3.61
CA ILE A 82 6.16 -13.62 -4.92
C ILE A 82 7.31 -14.62 -4.87
N ASN A 83 7.28 -15.64 -5.74
CA ASN A 83 8.36 -16.61 -5.78
C ASN A 83 9.70 -15.97 -6.20
N PRO A 84 10.87 -16.51 -5.76
CA PRO A 84 12.16 -15.89 -5.97
C PRO A 84 12.51 -15.62 -7.44
N GLU A 85 12.13 -16.52 -8.35
CA GLU A 85 12.41 -16.36 -9.77
C GLU A 85 11.64 -15.19 -10.38
N THR A 86 10.36 -15.06 -10.02
CA THR A 86 9.51 -13.93 -10.43
C THR A 86 10.02 -12.63 -9.84
N PHE A 87 10.37 -12.62 -8.55
CA PHE A 87 10.99 -11.47 -7.88
C PHE A 87 12.25 -11.02 -8.64
N ASP A 88 13.21 -11.91 -8.86
CA ASP A 88 14.49 -11.59 -9.51
C ASP A 88 14.30 -11.11 -10.97
N ARG A 89 13.32 -11.66 -11.67
CA ARG A 89 12.99 -11.21 -13.03
C ARG A 89 12.40 -9.81 -13.03
N THR A 90 11.46 -9.54 -12.13
CA THR A 90 10.81 -8.23 -11.97
C THR A 90 11.80 -7.16 -11.53
N ALA A 91 12.64 -7.46 -10.54
CA ALA A 91 13.69 -6.53 -10.09
C ALA A 91 14.64 -6.18 -11.23
N ARG A 92 15.14 -7.18 -12.00
CA ARG A 92 16.02 -6.92 -13.15
C ARG A 92 15.36 -6.09 -14.24
N TYR A 93 14.07 -6.26 -14.49
CA TYR A 93 13.34 -5.44 -15.46
C TYR A 93 13.30 -3.98 -15.00
N LEU A 94 12.90 -3.71 -13.77
CA LEU A 94 12.83 -2.37 -13.20
C LEU A 94 14.22 -1.70 -13.11
N GLU A 95 15.24 -2.45 -12.70
CA GLU A 95 16.64 -1.98 -12.71
C GLU A 95 17.15 -1.68 -14.13
N GLY A 96 16.65 -2.41 -15.12
CA GLY A 96 16.90 -2.14 -16.54
C GLY A 96 16.41 -0.75 -16.95
N ILE A 97 15.19 -0.40 -16.56
CA ILE A 97 14.63 0.94 -16.78
C ILE A 97 15.53 2.02 -16.12
N LEU A 98 15.95 1.79 -14.87
CA LEU A 98 16.80 2.74 -14.13
C LEU A 98 18.22 2.87 -14.66
N LYS A 99 18.72 1.91 -15.45
CA LYS A 99 20.00 2.07 -16.17
C LYS A 99 19.87 3.06 -17.32
N GLU A 100 18.70 3.15 -17.94
CA GLU A 100 18.42 4.09 -19.03
C GLU A 100 18.00 5.47 -18.47
N ASP A 101 17.08 5.48 -17.48
CA ASP A 101 16.69 6.68 -16.75
C ASP A 101 16.79 6.49 -15.23
N PRO A 102 17.89 6.88 -14.59
CA PRO A 102 18.07 6.74 -13.14
C PRO A 102 17.09 7.57 -12.29
N LYS A 103 16.28 8.43 -12.90
CA LYS A 103 15.28 9.26 -12.21
C LYS A 103 13.85 8.84 -12.49
N ASP A 104 13.66 7.69 -13.12
CA ASP A 104 12.34 7.15 -13.35
C ASP A 104 11.63 6.85 -12.03
N ALA A 105 10.74 7.75 -11.64
CA ALA A 105 10.07 7.69 -10.33
C ALA A 105 9.15 6.47 -10.21
N GLU A 106 8.50 6.05 -11.30
CA GLU A 106 7.62 4.89 -11.32
C GLU A 106 8.40 3.59 -11.06
N ALA A 107 9.53 3.40 -11.76
CA ALA A 107 10.39 2.24 -11.55
C ALA A 107 11.03 2.22 -10.16
N LEU A 108 11.43 3.39 -9.63
CA LEU A 108 11.94 3.52 -8.26
C LEU A 108 10.89 3.14 -7.23
N THR A 109 9.66 3.62 -7.39
CA THR A 109 8.54 3.30 -6.48
C THR A 109 8.23 1.81 -6.51
N MET A 110 8.10 1.22 -7.70
CA MET A 110 7.80 -0.22 -7.84
C MET A 110 8.91 -1.12 -7.28
N LEU A 111 10.18 -0.74 -7.41
CA LEU A 111 11.26 -1.47 -6.74
C LEU A 111 11.14 -1.40 -5.22
N ALA A 112 10.82 -0.22 -4.67
CA ALA A 112 10.62 -0.09 -3.24
C ALA A 112 9.46 -0.95 -2.75
N GLU A 113 8.32 -0.95 -3.45
CA GLU A 113 7.16 -1.79 -3.12
C GLU A 113 7.48 -3.28 -3.23
N LEU A 114 8.18 -3.70 -4.30
CA LEU A 114 8.59 -5.09 -4.50
C LEU A 114 9.48 -5.59 -3.36
N TYR A 115 10.46 -4.79 -2.92
CA TYR A 115 11.32 -5.14 -1.79
C TYR A 115 10.57 -5.13 -0.46
N ASN A 116 9.63 -4.21 -0.25
CA ASN A 116 8.79 -4.19 0.94
C ASN A 116 7.88 -5.42 1.03
N HIS A 117 7.28 -5.82 -0.10
CA HIS A 117 6.49 -7.06 -0.17
C HIS A 117 7.30 -8.29 0.24
N ARG A 118 8.55 -8.40 -0.24
CA ARG A 118 9.45 -9.49 0.14
C ARG A 118 9.84 -9.43 1.61
N ALA A 119 10.15 -8.24 2.13
CA ALA A 119 10.49 -8.05 3.54
C ALA A 119 9.33 -8.48 4.46
N HIS A 120 8.10 -8.14 4.09
CA HIS A 120 6.91 -8.57 4.83
C HIS A 120 6.78 -10.11 4.87
N SER A 121 6.90 -10.77 3.72
CA SER A 121 6.89 -12.24 3.65
C SER A 121 8.02 -12.91 4.44
N ASP A 122 9.20 -12.27 4.50
CA ASP A 122 10.33 -12.77 5.28
C ASP A 122 10.09 -12.60 6.79
N HIS A 123 9.44 -11.50 7.22
CA HIS A 123 9.01 -11.30 8.61
C HIS A 123 7.98 -12.33 9.06
N GLU A 124 6.98 -12.68 8.23
CA GLU A 124 6.03 -13.75 8.54
C GLU A 124 6.73 -15.10 8.78
N ASN A 125 7.72 -15.44 7.93
CA ASN A 125 8.51 -16.65 8.12
C ASN A 125 9.34 -16.61 9.40
N ALA A 126 9.93 -15.46 9.72
CA ALA A 126 10.70 -15.27 10.94
C ALA A 126 9.81 -15.45 12.18
N SER A 127 8.63 -14.82 12.21
CA SER A 127 7.64 -15.01 13.27
C SER A 127 7.25 -16.47 13.45
N TYR A 128 6.88 -17.14 12.36
CA TYR A 128 6.49 -18.56 12.38
C TYR A 128 7.55 -19.49 12.97
N TYR A 129 8.81 -19.32 12.55
CA TYR A 129 9.89 -20.16 13.08
C TYR A 129 10.27 -19.80 14.51
N ALA A 130 10.18 -18.52 14.88
CA ALA A 130 10.42 -18.07 16.24
C ALA A 130 9.38 -18.63 17.23
N GLU A 131 8.09 -18.59 16.90
CA GLU A 131 7.02 -19.20 17.70
C GLU A 131 7.29 -20.70 17.92
N ARG A 132 7.61 -21.43 16.86
CA ARG A 132 7.92 -22.85 16.96
C ARG A 132 9.17 -23.14 17.78
N ALA A 133 10.18 -22.27 17.75
CA ALA A 133 11.35 -22.40 18.59
C ALA A 133 10.99 -22.23 20.07
N LEU A 134 10.16 -21.26 20.40
CA LEU A 134 9.63 -21.02 21.76
C LEU A 134 8.78 -22.18 22.28
N ASP A 135 8.00 -22.81 21.40
CA ASP A 135 7.20 -23.99 21.74
C ASP A 135 8.08 -25.21 22.09
N VAL A 136 9.23 -25.35 21.43
CA VAL A 136 10.17 -26.49 21.62
C VAL A 136 11.09 -26.29 22.81
N ASP A 137 11.59 -25.05 22.97
CA ASP A 137 12.53 -24.71 24.06
C ASP A 137 12.21 -23.31 24.63
N PRO A 138 11.23 -23.23 25.54
CA PRO A 138 10.83 -21.96 26.14
C PRO A 138 11.88 -21.38 27.10
N GLU A 139 12.86 -22.19 27.58
CA GLU A 139 13.87 -21.71 28.55
C GLU A 139 15.10 -21.11 27.87
N ASP A 140 15.48 -21.57 26.67
CA ASP A 140 16.57 -21.00 25.85
C ASP A 140 16.09 -19.97 24.82
N GLY A 141 14.93 -19.40 25.07
CA GLY A 141 14.17 -18.60 24.11
C GLY A 141 14.68 -17.19 23.80
N ASN A 142 15.80 -16.70 24.37
CA ASN A 142 16.22 -15.31 24.20
C ASN A 142 16.35 -14.88 22.73
N ASN A 143 16.98 -15.70 21.89
CA ASN A 143 17.15 -15.39 20.47
C ASN A 143 15.82 -15.54 19.69
N ALA A 144 15.00 -16.51 20.05
CA ALA A 144 13.69 -16.73 19.44
C ALA A 144 12.74 -15.61 19.81
N TRP A 145 12.73 -15.13 21.07
CA TRP A 145 11.98 -13.96 21.48
C TRP A 145 12.42 -12.71 20.72
N ALA A 146 13.73 -12.48 20.59
CA ALA A 146 14.23 -11.33 19.81
C ALA A 146 13.77 -11.40 18.35
N ALA A 147 13.89 -12.57 17.71
CA ALA A 147 13.45 -12.77 16.34
C ALA A 147 11.93 -12.58 16.16
N TYR A 148 11.13 -13.08 17.12
CA TYR A 148 9.68 -12.91 17.12
C TYR A 148 9.28 -11.44 17.23
N LEU A 149 9.87 -10.72 18.19
CA LEU A 149 9.57 -9.31 18.42
C LEU A 149 9.98 -8.44 17.23
N GLU A 150 11.16 -8.68 16.64
CA GLU A 150 11.62 -7.96 15.45
C GLU A 150 10.70 -8.21 14.26
N ALA A 151 10.33 -9.47 14.01
CA ALA A 151 9.43 -9.85 12.92
C ALA A 151 8.02 -9.23 13.05
N ASN A 152 7.57 -8.96 14.27
CA ASN A 152 6.26 -8.36 14.55
C ASN A 152 6.34 -6.86 14.86
N HIS A 153 7.47 -6.21 14.52
CA HIS A 153 7.71 -4.78 14.79
C HIS A 153 7.48 -4.38 16.24
N ALA A 154 7.62 -5.34 17.15
CA ALA A 154 7.47 -5.11 18.57
C ALA A 154 8.82 -4.72 19.20
N PRO A 155 8.82 -3.84 20.19
CA PRO A 155 10.05 -3.39 20.79
C PRO A 155 10.79 -4.49 21.56
N CYS A 156 12.00 -4.84 21.13
CA CYS A 156 12.99 -5.50 21.99
C CYS A 156 13.63 -4.46 22.90
N GLY A 157 13.87 -4.75 24.16
CA GLY A 157 14.24 -3.89 25.26
C GLY A 157 15.25 -2.73 25.11
N ASP A 158 15.85 -2.51 23.95
CA ASP A 158 16.76 -1.41 23.61
C ASP A 158 16.22 -0.46 22.55
N ASN A 159 14.96 -0.11 22.63
CA ASN A 159 14.22 0.73 21.69
C ASN A 159 14.77 2.15 21.49
N TRP A 160 15.61 2.61 22.38
CA TRP A 160 16.25 3.92 22.26
C TRP A 160 17.18 4.03 21.05
N LEU A 161 17.63 2.90 20.50
CA LEU A 161 18.52 2.86 19.34
C LEU A 161 17.76 2.71 18.03
N ASP A 162 16.51 2.23 18.07
CA ASP A 162 15.65 2.01 16.89
C ASP A 162 14.58 3.11 16.78
N ASN A 163 14.99 4.34 17.04
CA ASN A 163 14.14 5.49 16.82
C ASN A 163 14.18 5.90 15.34
N HIS A 164 13.19 6.67 14.89
CA HIS A 164 13.10 7.18 13.53
C HIS A 164 14.15 8.24 13.18
N PHE A 165 15.30 8.24 13.84
CA PHE A 165 16.31 9.28 13.72
C PHE A 165 16.79 9.50 12.28
N SER A 166 17.08 8.43 11.55
CA SER A 166 17.50 8.52 10.14
C SER A 166 16.36 8.96 9.23
N VAL A 167 15.13 8.50 9.50
CA VAL A 167 13.91 8.90 8.79
C VAL A 167 13.63 10.39 9.02
N ILE A 168 13.60 10.83 10.29
CA ILE A 168 13.39 12.23 10.67
C ILE A 168 14.46 13.14 10.05
N ARG A 169 15.73 12.72 10.05
CA ARG A 169 16.83 13.47 9.42
C ARG A 169 16.61 13.65 7.92
N PHE A 170 16.20 12.58 7.24
CA PHE A 170 15.90 12.62 5.82
C PHE A 170 14.72 13.57 5.53
N ILE A 171 13.61 13.43 6.27
CA ILE A 171 12.40 14.25 6.06
C ILE A 171 12.69 15.73 6.35
N ARG A 172 13.47 16.05 7.38
CA ARG A 172 13.90 17.43 7.64
C ARG A 172 14.65 18.04 6.47
N ALA A 173 15.66 17.32 5.95
CA ALA A 173 16.41 17.78 4.81
C ALA A 173 15.52 17.92 3.56
N PHE A 174 14.49 17.11 3.43
CA PHE A 174 13.50 17.22 2.36
C PHE A 174 12.62 18.47 2.55
N VAL A 175 12.08 18.70 3.75
CA VAL A 175 11.26 19.89 4.08
C VAL A 175 12.06 21.19 3.89
N GLU A 176 13.35 21.21 4.24
CA GLU A 176 14.22 22.38 3.98
C GLU A 176 14.32 22.72 2.49
N LYS A 177 14.36 21.71 1.62
CA LYS A 177 14.41 21.88 0.16
C LYS A 177 13.03 22.18 -0.44
N HIS A 178 11.98 21.71 0.20
CA HIS A 178 10.59 21.79 -0.28
C HIS A 178 9.69 22.36 0.83
N PRO A 179 9.88 23.63 1.23
CA PRO A 179 9.20 24.21 2.39
C PRO A 179 7.69 24.37 2.24
N ASP A 180 7.17 24.27 1.01
CA ASP A 180 5.74 24.33 0.72
C ASP A 180 5.07 22.95 0.64
N ASP A 181 5.86 21.86 0.74
CA ASP A 181 5.31 20.50 0.73
C ASP A 181 4.56 20.22 2.01
N ARG A 182 3.23 20.14 1.88
CA ARG A 182 2.31 19.88 3.01
C ARG A 182 2.49 18.47 3.55
N TYR A 183 2.65 17.50 2.65
CA TYR A 183 2.70 16.09 3.05
C TYR A 183 4.01 15.77 3.81
N ALA A 184 5.14 16.27 3.35
CA ALA A 184 6.41 16.11 4.05
C ALA A 184 6.38 16.68 5.49
N LYS A 185 5.69 17.82 5.69
CA LYS A 185 5.52 18.41 7.03
C LYS A 185 4.64 17.52 7.93
N ILE A 186 3.60 16.91 7.37
CA ILE A 186 2.75 15.96 8.09
C ILE A 186 3.59 14.75 8.54
N ILE A 187 4.32 14.11 7.62
CA ILE A 187 5.16 12.95 7.94
C ILE A 187 6.23 13.31 8.97
N LEU A 188 6.80 14.52 8.90
CA LEU A 188 7.76 14.99 9.92
C LEU A 188 7.12 15.07 11.30
N ALA A 189 5.96 15.72 11.40
CA ALA A 189 5.24 15.87 12.67
C ALA A 189 4.85 14.49 13.23
N GLU A 190 4.38 13.58 12.42
CA GLU A 190 3.97 12.24 12.80
C GLU A 190 5.14 11.44 13.39
N ASN A 191 6.28 11.38 12.68
CA ASN A 191 7.46 10.67 13.18
C ASN A 191 8.05 11.29 14.46
N LEU A 192 8.01 12.62 14.58
CA LEU A 192 8.46 13.29 15.81
C LEU A 192 7.54 12.98 17.00
N LEU A 193 6.22 12.92 16.78
CA LEU A 193 5.25 12.52 17.81
C LEU A 193 5.41 11.06 18.18
N GLY A 194 5.61 10.18 17.21
CA GLY A 194 5.87 8.75 17.43
C GLY A 194 7.12 8.50 18.27
N ASP A 195 8.18 9.27 18.06
CA ASP A 195 9.42 9.21 18.86
C ASP A 195 9.32 9.97 20.20
N HIS A 196 8.16 10.51 20.58
CA HIS A 196 7.98 11.34 21.77
C HIS A 196 8.89 12.57 21.84
N ARG A 197 9.33 13.10 20.70
CA ARG A 197 10.14 14.33 20.57
C ARG A 197 9.23 15.55 20.55
N LEU A 198 8.49 15.76 21.65
CA LEU A 198 7.33 16.66 21.69
C LEU A 198 7.68 18.11 21.41
N ASP A 199 8.83 18.62 21.88
CA ASP A 199 9.26 20.00 21.61
C ASP A 199 9.58 20.22 20.13
N GLU A 200 10.21 19.24 19.50
CA GLU A 200 10.52 19.29 18.07
C GLU A 200 9.27 19.12 17.22
N ALA A 201 8.32 18.27 17.66
CA ALA A 201 7.02 18.12 17.02
C ALA A 201 6.23 19.44 17.08
N GLU A 202 6.21 20.11 18.22
CA GLU A 202 5.58 21.43 18.37
C GLU A 202 6.16 22.46 17.39
N ALA A 203 7.49 22.51 17.29
CA ALA A 203 8.17 23.40 16.36
C ALA A 203 7.87 23.08 14.88
N ALA A 204 7.74 21.80 14.55
CA ALA A 204 7.37 21.34 13.18
C ALA A 204 5.90 21.66 12.87
N ILE A 205 4.98 21.37 13.80
CA ILE A 205 3.54 21.67 13.66
C ILE A 205 3.30 23.18 13.53
N ALA A 206 4.05 24.02 14.26
CA ALA A 206 3.95 25.47 14.16
C ALA A 206 4.26 26.02 12.75
N GLN A 207 5.02 25.27 11.93
CA GLN A 207 5.35 25.61 10.55
C GLN A 207 4.32 25.09 9.54
N MET A 208 3.33 24.31 9.97
CA MET A 208 2.27 23.82 9.10
C MET A 208 1.27 24.93 8.79
N LYS A 209 0.58 24.80 7.64
CA LYS A 209 -0.60 25.61 7.37
C LYS A 209 -1.67 25.30 8.39
N LYS A 210 -2.35 26.33 8.91
CA LYS A 210 -3.48 26.15 9.84
C LYS A 210 -4.71 25.62 9.13
N ASP A 211 -4.72 24.33 8.87
CA ASP A 211 -5.79 23.57 8.22
C ASP A 211 -6.19 22.36 9.07
N ASP A 212 -6.90 21.40 8.47
CA ASP A 212 -7.32 20.14 9.09
C ASP A 212 -6.16 19.36 9.72
N ALA A 213 -5.05 19.22 8.98
CA ALA A 213 -3.88 18.50 9.47
C ALA A 213 -3.23 19.23 10.66
N TRP A 214 -3.12 20.55 10.61
CA TRP A 214 -2.60 21.31 11.74
C TRP A 214 -3.40 21.08 13.03
N LEU A 215 -4.74 21.10 12.94
CA LEU A 215 -5.63 20.81 14.07
C LEU A 215 -5.42 19.37 14.57
N THR A 216 -5.38 18.40 13.69
CA THR A 216 -5.19 16.98 13.99
C THR A 216 -3.87 16.72 14.72
N TYR A 217 -2.75 17.22 14.21
CA TYR A 217 -1.44 16.99 14.82
C TYR A 217 -1.21 17.83 16.06
N SER A 218 -1.85 19.01 16.16
CA SER A 218 -1.90 19.78 17.42
C SER A 218 -2.67 19.03 18.51
N ALA A 219 -3.75 18.35 18.16
CA ALA A 219 -4.51 17.51 19.07
C ALA A 219 -3.69 16.30 19.55
N LYS A 220 -3.01 15.58 18.62
CA LYS A 220 -2.09 14.47 18.97
C LYS A 220 -0.98 14.97 19.93
N LEU A 221 -0.42 16.14 19.68
CA LEU A 221 0.59 16.74 20.55
C LEU A 221 0.03 17.06 21.95
N ALA A 222 -1.16 17.67 22.03
CA ALA A 222 -1.83 17.96 23.31
C ALA A 222 -2.09 16.67 24.10
N PHE A 223 -2.58 15.63 23.43
CA PHE A 223 -2.82 14.31 24.02
C PHE A 223 -1.54 13.71 24.61
N LEU A 224 -0.43 13.71 23.86
CA LEU A 224 0.86 13.19 24.30
C LEU A 224 1.49 14.04 25.43
N LYS A 225 1.18 15.33 25.49
CA LYS A 225 1.53 16.21 26.61
C LYS A 225 0.63 16.01 27.85
N GLY A 226 -0.40 15.16 27.76
CA GLY A 226 -1.33 14.85 28.84
C GLY A 226 -2.55 15.76 28.91
N ASP A 227 -2.69 16.73 28.02
CA ASP A 227 -3.86 17.63 27.96
C ASP A 227 -4.97 16.99 27.10
N ARG A 228 -5.72 16.07 27.73
CA ARG A 228 -6.79 15.30 27.08
C ARG A 228 -7.98 16.18 26.67
N GLU A 229 -8.26 17.22 27.45
CA GLU A 229 -9.39 18.12 27.15
C GLU A 229 -9.11 18.97 25.91
N GLU A 230 -7.95 19.59 25.83
CA GLU A 230 -7.56 20.36 24.64
C GLU A 230 -7.39 19.46 23.42
N ALA A 231 -6.88 18.24 23.57
CA ALA A 231 -6.77 17.27 22.49
C ALA A 231 -8.15 16.96 21.89
N LEU A 232 -9.12 16.59 22.70
CA LEU A 232 -10.48 16.29 22.25
C LEU A 232 -11.09 17.47 21.54
N LYS A 233 -11.02 18.66 22.15
CA LYS A 233 -11.54 19.89 21.56
C LYS A 233 -10.94 20.22 20.19
N LEU A 234 -9.64 19.95 19.98
CA LEU A 234 -8.98 20.17 18.70
C LEU A 234 -9.40 19.14 17.65
N TRP A 235 -9.57 17.85 18.00
CA TRP A 235 -10.09 16.83 17.09
C TRP A 235 -11.55 17.12 16.68
N GLU A 236 -12.41 17.44 17.65
CA GLU A 236 -13.80 17.86 17.38
C GLU A 236 -13.86 19.09 16.47
N LYS A 237 -12.98 20.07 16.74
CA LYS A 237 -12.86 21.25 15.90
C LYS A 237 -12.40 20.92 14.48
N ALA A 238 -11.44 20.00 14.30
CA ALA A 238 -11.01 19.56 12.98
C ALA A 238 -12.18 18.97 12.17
N ALA A 239 -12.93 18.04 12.76
CA ALA A 239 -14.09 17.43 12.12
C ALA A 239 -15.24 18.43 11.85
N ALA A 240 -15.42 19.44 12.72
CA ALA A 240 -16.47 20.46 12.54
C ALA A 240 -16.11 21.52 11.51
N ASP A 241 -14.88 22.02 11.49
CA ASP A 241 -14.42 23.06 10.57
C ASP A 241 -14.17 22.50 9.15
N TYR A 242 -13.92 21.18 9.02
CA TYR A 242 -13.65 20.50 7.74
C TYR A 242 -14.60 19.31 7.51
N PRO A 243 -15.92 19.55 7.46
CA PRO A 243 -16.94 18.49 7.39
C PRO A 243 -16.88 17.66 6.11
N ASP A 244 -16.22 18.13 5.06
CA ASP A 244 -16.02 17.40 3.79
C ASP A 244 -14.74 16.55 3.79
N LYS A 245 -13.95 16.61 4.85
CA LYS A 245 -12.71 15.86 5.00
C LYS A 245 -12.94 14.63 5.86
N TRP A 246 -13.15 13.49 5.21
CA TRP A 246 -13.33 12.21 5.92
C TRP A 246 -12.17 11.90 6.90
N ALA A 247 -10.92 12.24 6.52
CA ALA A 247 -9.75 12.03 7.36
C ALA A 247 -9.83 12.79 8.70
N ALA A 248 -10.38 14.00 8.73
CA ALA A 248 -10.56 14.73 9.99
C ALA A 248 -11.55 14.03 10.92
N THR A 249 -12.60 13.40 10.37
CA THR A 249 -13.55 12.59 11.13
C THR A 249 -12.92 11.26 11.58
N ASP A 250 -12.05 10.68 10.77
CA ASP A 250 -11.30 9.47 11.09
C ASP A 250 -10.37 9.68 12.28
N TYR A 251 -9.55 10.74 12.22
CA TYR A 251 -8.68 11.13 13.34
C TYR A 251 -9.45 11.51 14.62
N LEU A 252 -10.69 12.01 14.51
CA LEU A 252 -11.57 12.18 15.67
C LEU A 252 -11.93 10.81 16.26
N GLY A 253 -12.21 9.81 15.42
CA GLY A 253 -12.43 8.43 15.84
C GLY A 253 -11.23 7.85 16.60
N GLU A 254 -10.01 8.05 16.08
CA GLU A 254 -8.77 7.69 16.79
C GLU A 254 -8.64 8.41 18.15
N GLY A 255 -9.00 9.70 18.18
CA GLY A 255 -9.00 10.49 19.42
C GLY A 255 -9.97 9.95 20.46
N TYR A 256 -11.20 9.63 20.07
CA TYR A 256 -12.19 8.99 20.93
C TYR A 256 -11.69 7.62 21.44
N LEU A 257 -11.12 6.82 20.56
CA LEU A 257 -10.54 5.52 20.91
C LEU A 257 -9.41 5.67 21.94
N ALA A 258 -8.48 6.62 21.73
CA ALA A 258 -7.38 6.91 22.66
C ALA A 258 -7.87 7.38 24.04
N LEU A 259 -9.05 7.98 24.08
CA LEU A 259 -9.71 8.43 25.32
C LEU A 259 -10.59 7.35 25.96
N GLY A 260 -10.78 6.18 25.33
CA GLY A 260 -11.66 5.10 25.79
C GLY A 260 -13.14 5.37 25.54
N MET A 261 -13.47 6.30 24.65
CA MET A 261 -14.83 6.66 24.26
C MET A 261 -15.26 5.78 23.07
N TYR A 262 -15.52 4.50 23.34
CA TYR A 262 -15.67 3.47 22.30
C TYR A 262 -16.88 3.66 21.41
N GLU A 263 -18.04 4.06 21.96
CA GLU A 263 -19.25 4.29 21.17
C GLU A 263 -19.07 5.47 20.20
N GLU A 264 -18.52 6.56 20.68
CA GLU A 264 -18.22 7.74 19.85
C GLU A 264 -17.16 7.43 18.78
N ALA A 265 -16.18 6.59 19.10
CA ALA A 265 -15.18 6.12 18.13
C ALA A 265 -15.82 5.31 17.00
N LEU A 266 -16.70 4.35 17.32
CA LEU A 266 -17.43 3.55 16.33
C LEU A 266 -18.27 4.44 15.40
N ASP A 267 -18.97 5.44 15.94
CA ASP A 267 -19.78 6.38 15.15
C ASP A 267 -18.90 7.26 14.26
N ALA A 268 -17.77 7.75 14.76
CA ALA A 268 -16.85 8.58 13.99
C ALA A 268 -16.22 7.79 12.83
N PHE A 269 -15.75 6.57 13.05
CA PHE A 269 -15.21 5.72 11.99
C PHE A 269 -16.27 5.34 10.95
N GLU A 270 -17.52 5.03 11.36
CA GLU A 270 -18.60 4.77 10.43
C GLU A 270 -18.88 5.99 9.54
N LYS A 271 -18.95 7.18 10.15
CA LYS A 271 -19.14 8.43 9.44
C LYS A 271 -17.98 8.69 8.47
N SER A 272 -16.73 8.52 8.90
CA SER A 272 -15.53 8.66 8.07
C SER A 272 -15.62 7.76 6.84
N PHE A 273 -15.92 6.47 7.02
CA PHE A 273 -16.04 5.51 5.93
C PHE A 273 -17.16 5.88 4.94
N THR A 274 -18.31 6.33 5.43
CA THR A 274 -19.46 6.69 4.57
C THR A 274 -19.26 8.02 3.81
N MET A 275 -18.39 8.90 4.30
CA MET A 275 -18.05 10.16 3.64
C MET A 275 -17.14 9.97 2.41
N GLN A 276 -16.45 8.86 2.30
CA GLN A 276 -15.52 8.60 1.21
C GLN A 276 -16.26 8.26 -0.09
N SER A 277 -15.71 8.72 -1.22
CA SER A 277 -16.10 8.23 -2.55
C SER A 277 -15.31 6.95 -2.87
N ALA A 278 -15.95 6.05 -3.64
CA ALA A 278 -15.26 4.85 -4.11
C ALA A 278 -14.05 5.19 -5.04
N PRO A 279 -12.94 4.45 -4.96
CA PRO A 279 -12.67 3.37 -4.01
C PRO A 279 -12.34 3.89 -2.61
N ARG A 280 -12.98 3.34 -1.57
CA ARG A 280 -12.86 3.78 -0.18
C ARG A 280 -11.72 3.08 0.55
N TYR A 281 -11.00 3.82 1.37
CA TYR A 281 -10.03 3.24 2.32
C TYR A 281 -10.76 2.48 3.43
N THR A 282 -10.26 1.31 3.79
CA THR A 282 -10.91 0.42 4.78
C THR A 282 -10.38 0.59 6.20
N ASP A 283 -9.44 1.52 6.42
CA ASP A 283 -8.77 1.71 7.72
C ASP A 283 -9.77 1.97 8.86
N GLY A 284 -10.80 2.78 8.62
CA GLY A 284 -11.86 3.03 9.59
C GLY A 284 -12.67 1.76 9.95
N LEU A 285 -12.85 0.83 9.00
CA LEU A 285 -13.50 -0.46 9.28
C LEU A 285 -12.59 -1.40 10.08
N PHE A 286 -11.27 -1.38 9.82
CA PHE A 286 -10.29 -2.10 10.63
C PHE A 286 -10.28 -1.59 12.08
N ALA A 287 -10.25 -0.27 12.26
CA ALA A 287 -10.30 0.35 13.58
C ALA A 287 -11.61 -0.03 14.32
N ARG A 288 -12.75 0.01 13.65
CA ARG A 288 -14.04 -0.42 14.20
C ARG A 288 -14.02 -1.89 14.64
N ALA A 289 -13.49 -2.78 13.80
CA ALA A 289 -13.38 -4.19 14.14
C ALA A 289 -12.55 -4.39 15.42
N GLN A 290 -11.45 -3.66 15.59
CA GLN A 290 -10.64 -3.68 16.82
C GLN A 290 -11.42 -3.15 18.03
N VAL A 291 -12.15 -2.03 17.88
CA VAL A 291 -12.99 -1.49 18.96
C VAL A 291 -14.07 -2.49 19.39
N HIS A 292 -14.76 -3.11 18.42
CA HIS A 292 -15.76 -4.16 18.71
C HIS A 292 -15.14 -5.34 19.47
N GLU A 293 -13.91 -5.75 19.11
CA GLU A 293 -13.21 -6.80 19.88
C GLU A 293 -12.89 -6.36 21.31
N GLU A 294 -12.38 -5.13 21.49
CA GLU A 294 -12.02 -4.60 22.80
C GLU A 294 -13.22 -4.55 23.75
N ILE A 295 -14.39 -4.16 23.24
CA ILE A 295 -15.62 -4.17 24.05
C ILE A 295 -16.32 -5.53 24.11
N GLY A 296 -15.77 -6.56 23.43
CA GLY A 296 -16.26 -7.93 23.42
C GLY A 296 -17.46 -8.20 22.51
N ASP A 297 -17.77 -7.28 21.61
CA ASP A 297 -18.76 -7.45 20.53
C ASP A 297 -18.13 -8.13 19.31
N PHE A 298 -17.94 -9.43 19.42
CA PHE A 298 -17.31 -10.21 18.35
C PHE A 298 -18.16 -10.31 17.09
N GLU A 299 -19.48 -10.22 17.21
CA GLU A 299 -20.39 -10.17 16.08
C GLU A 299 -20.22 -8.89 15.26
N GLY A 300 -20.10 -7.74 15.92
CA GLY A 300 -19.79 -6.45 15.28
C GLY A 300 -18.43 -6.48 14.56
N ALA A 301 -17.40 -7.02 15.22
CA ALA A 301 -16.08 -7.17 14.60
C ALA A 301 -16.12 -8.05 13.34
N ILE A 302 -16.86 -9.17 13.35
CA ILE A 302 -17.03 -10.03 12.16
C ILE A 302 -17.74 -9.28 11.04
N GLU A 303 -18.73 -8.47 11.35
CA GLU A 303 -19.45 -7.71 10.34
C GLU A 303 -18.56 -6.66 9.66
N ASP A 304 -17.75 -5.91 10.42
CA ASP A 304 -16.82 -4.95 9.84
C ASP A 304 -15.74 -5.64 8.99
N ARG A 305 -15.22 -6.80 9.40
CA ARG A 305 -14.31 -7.61 8.57
C ARG A 305 -14.96 -8.08 7.26
N ARG A 306 -16.25 -8.42 7.25
CA ARG A 306 -16.98 -8.75 6.02
C ARG A 306 -17.15 -7.53 5.12
N ARG A 307 -17.41 -6.36 5.68
CA ARG A 307 -17.51 -5.10 4.94
C ARG A 307 -16.18 -4.73 4.27
N ILE A 308 -15.04 -4.99 4.94
CA ILE A 308 -13.70 -4.82 4.34
C ILE A 308 -13.57 -5.73 3.11
N ILE A 309 -13.87 -7.02 3.23
CA ILE A 309 -13.82 -7.97 2.11
C ILE A 309 -14.74 -7.53 0.97
N ASP A 310 -15.95 -7.05 1.28
CA ASP A 310 -16.90 -6.58 0.27
C ASP A 310 -16.39 -5.33 -0.45
N CYS A 311 -15.82 -4.38 0.27
CA CYS A 311 -15.18 -3.19 -0.29
C CYS A 311 -14.01 -3.57 -1.22
N LEU A 312 -13.12 -4.46 -0.78
CA LEU A 312 -12.02 -4.96 -1.61
C LEU A 312 -12.52 -5.58 -2.92
N LYS A 313 -13.58 -6.40 -2.86
CA LYS A 313 -14.16 -7.04 -4.05
C LYS A 313 -14.85 -6.06 -4.99
N THR A 314 -15.65 -5.17 -4.45
CA THR A 314 -16.56 -4.33 -5.26
C THR A 314 -15.90 -3.05 -5.76
N GLU A 315 -14.97 -2.49 -5.02
CA GLU A 315 -14.35 -1.19 -5.30
C GLU A 315 -12.92 -1.31 -5.84
N TYR A 316 -12.17 -2.35 -5.41
CA TYR A 316 -10.79 -2.58 -5.84
C TYR A 316 -10.66 -3.78 -6.79
N ASN A 317 -11.74 -4.55 -7.01
CA ASN A 317 -11.72 -5.79 -7.80
C ASN A 317 -10.72 -6.84 -7.26
N VAL A 318 -10.46 -6.83 -5.95
CA VAL A 318 -9.59 -7.78 -5.25
C VAL A 318 -10.46 -8.87 -4.63
N THR A 319 -10.39 -10.09 -5.18
CA THR A 319 -11.25 -11.22 -4.79
C THR A 319 -10.54 -12.26 -3.91
N ASP A 320 -9.23 -12.23 -3.88
CA ASP A 320 -8.35 -13.15 -3.15
C ASP A 320 -7.03 -12.44 -2.79
N GLY A 321 -6.08 -13.17 -2.20
CA GLY A 321 -4.82 -12.61 -1.74
C GLY A 321 -4.83 -12.30 -0.23
N GLU A 322 -3.69 -11.84 0.30
CA GLU A 322 -3.50 -11.69 1.75
C GLU A 322 -4.48 -10.73 2.39
N CYS A 323 -4.79 -9.60 1.76
CA CYS A 323 -5.74 -8.62 2.27
C CYS A 323 -7.17 -9.18 2.46
N VAL A 324 -7.57 -10.20 1.65
CA VAL A 324 -8.84 -10.92 1.82
C VAL A 324 -8.69 -12.02 2.86
N ASP A 325 -7.61 -12.79 2.81
CA ASP A 325 -7.42 -13.98 3.64
C ASP A 325 -7.14 -13.66 5.10
N GLU A 326 -6.42 -12.57 5.40
CA GLU A 326 -6.27 -12.06 6.76
C GLU A 326 -7.65 -11.82 7.39
N ASN A 327 -8.53 -11.11 6.70
CA ASN A 327 -9.88 -10.87 7.20
C ASN A 327 -10.69 -12.17 7.37
N LEU A 328 -10.53 -13.15 6.48
CA LEU A 328 -11.17 -14.45 6.60
C LEU A 328 -10.65 -15.24 7.83
N ARG A 329 -9.33 -15.24 8.06
CA ARG A 329 -8.71 -15.87 9.24
C ARG A 329 -9.24 -15.25 10.54
N GLU A 330 -9.31 -13.92 10.58
CA GLU A 330 -9.83 -13.20 11.75
C GLU A 330 -11.30 -13.50 12.01
N ILE A 331 -12.13 -13.57 10.97
CA ILE A 331 -13.53 -13.99 11.11
C ILE A 331 -13.63 -15.39 11.73
N GLU A 332 -12.81 -16.35 11.29
CA GLU A 332 -12.82 -17.69 11.86
C GLU A 332 -12.31 -17.72 13.32
N ARG A 333 -11.28 -16.91 13.64
CA ARG A 333 -10.80 -16.73 15.02
C ARG A 333 -11.91 -16.20 15.93
N LEU A 334 -12.62 -15.17 15.50
CA LEU A 334 -13.74 -14.56 16.27
C LEU A 334 -14.91 -15.52 16.46
N LYS A 335 -15.30 -16.28 15.43
CA LYS A 335 -16.32 -17.33 15.53
C LYS A 335 -15.94 -18.40 16.57
N ALA A 336 -14.66 -18.79 16.60
CA ALA A 336 -14.19 -19.76 17.60
C ALA A 336 -14.26 -19.19 19.03
N LEU A 337 -14.01 -17.87 19.22
CA LEU A 337 -14.18 -17.21 20.52
C LEU A 337 -15.64 -17.17 20.96
N ILE A 338 -16.56 -16.84 20.06
CA ILE A 338 -18.01 -16.87 20.32
C ILE A 338 -18.45 -18.28 20.74
N ALA A 339 -17.99 -19.33 20.04
CA ALA A 339 -18.32 -20.70 20.34
C ALA A 339 -17.81 -21.15 21.74
N LYS A 340 -16.68 -20.62 22.20
CA LYS A 340 -16.14 -20.91 23.55
C LYS A 340 -16.88 -20.19 24.68
N ARG A 341 -17.60 -19.12 24.39
CA ARG A 341 -18.39 -18.37 25.37
C ARG A 341 -19.78 -18.99 25.63
N LYS A 342 -20.26 -19.84 24.73
CA LYS A 342 -21.51 -20.61 24.84
C LYS A 342 -21.28 -21.93 25.55
#